data_57322e466be2a22a2a9cbe64e89b3055
#
_entry.id   57322e466be2a22a2a9cbe64e89b3055
#
_cell.length_a   1.000
_cell.length_b   1.000
_cell.length_c   1.000
_cell.angle_alpha   90.00
_cell.angle_beta   90.00
_cell.angle_gamma   90.00
#
_symmetry.space_group_name_H-M   'P 1'
#
loop_
_entity.id
_entity.type
_entity.pdbx_description
1 polymer ?
#
loop_
_entity_poly.entity_id
_entity_poly.type
_entity_poly.pdbx_seq_one_letter_code
_entity_poly.pdbx_strand_id
1 'polypeptide(L)'
;TMQSKASEVCALLGGKMPHVMTIVPGGTSFVPTEEKLDDLWSLVHELRDWIKATIIPDTKAIAPYYKEALSFGKGCGRYVAWGVFERPSFALADRYLPSGVIDENLKLSEVDTDLIKEYIGHSWYVGDSDLNPREGVTEPEFTEYYKAGTLREENGHEIGDINDRYSWSKAPSYDGKCMEAGPFSRVLAAYLRGNEFVKPAVDGLCADLGLTIPQLQSTLGRVAARNVEPIYIAECMVEWVDELIEAIKGGDSEYFRTPETITG
;
A
#
# COMPACT_ATOMS: atom_id res chain seq x y z
N THR A 1 -6.17 -16.92 -14.65
CA THR A 1 -6.81 -16.39 -13.42
C THR A 1 -6.86 -14.87 -13.47
N MET A 2 -7.70 -14.20 -12.66
CA MET A 2 -7.77 -12.72 -12.59
C MET A 2 -6.46 -12.12 -12.09
N GLN A 3 -5.76 -12.80 -11.19
CA GLN A 3 -4.41 -12.40 -10.78
C GLN A 3 -3.42 -12.39 -11.97
N SER A 4 -3.48 -13.38 -12.87
CA SER A 4 -2.66 -13.39 -14.08
C SER A 4 -2.99 -12.21 -14.99
N LYS A 5 -4.28 -11.87 -15.16
CA LYS A 5 -4.70 -10.72 -15.96
C LYS A 5 -4.24 -9.39 -15.36
N ALA A 6 -4.27 -9.24 -14.04
CA ALA A 6 -3.69 -8.08 -13.38
C ALA A 6 -2.17 -7.97 -13.64
N SER A 7 -1.46 -9.10 -13.64
CA SER A 7 -0.05 -9.15 -14.01
C SER A 7 0.20 -8.85 -15.50
N GLU A 8 -0.74 -9.21 -16.38
CA GLU A 8 -0.69 -8.86 -17.81
C GLU A 8 -0.80 -7.34 -18.03
N VAL A 9 -1.67 -6.65 -17.29
CA VAL A 9 -1.72 -5.17 -17.30
C VAL A 9 -0.37 -4.56 -16.92
N CYS A 10 0.23 -5.05 -15.82
CA CYS A 10 1.54 -4.60 -15.41
C CYS A 10 2.63 -4.89 -16.44
N ALA A 11 2.57 -6.06 -17.11
CA ALA A 11 3.53 -6.45 -18.13
C ALA A 11 3.35 -5.65 -19.43
N LEU A 12 2.13 -5.32 -19.80
CA LEU A 12 1.81 -4.51 -20.97
C LEU A 12 2.40 -3.11 -20.85
N LEU A 13 2.20 -2.46 -19.70
CA LEU A 13 2.76 -1.13 -19.41
C LEU A 13 4.26 -1.16 -19.09
N GLY A 14 4.68 -2.14 -18.33
CA GLY A 14 6.03 -2.26 -17.76
C GLY A 14 7.02 -3.08 -18.57
N GLY A 15 6.59 -3.68 -19.69
CA GLY A 15 7.40 -4.58 -20.51
C GLY A 15 7.56 -5.99 -19.93
N LYS A 16 7.44 -6.12 -18.62
CA LYS A 16 7.41 -7.40 -17.89
C LYS A 16 6.82 -7.23 -16.49
N MET A 17 6.46 -8.35 -15.87
CA MET A 17 6.08 -8.44 -14.46
C MET A 17 6.81 -9.65 -13.83
N PRO A 18 7.46 -9.53 -12.67
CA PRO A 18 7.75 -8.32 -11.89
C PRO A 18 8.91 -7.50 -12.45
N HIS A 19 9.24 -6.41 -11.78
CA HIS A 19 10.33 -5.49 -12.11
C HIS A 19 10.17 -4.83 -13.49
N VAL A 20 9.27 -3.86 -13.56
CA VAL A 20 9.00 -3.07 -14.76
C VAL A 20 10.28 -2.45 -15.35
N MET A 21 10.36 -2.37 -16.66
CA MET A 21 11.55 -1.92 -17.40
C MET A 21 11.29 -0.63 -18.21
N THR A 22 10.07 -0.13 -18.21
CA THR A 22 9.67 0.99 -19.08
C THR A 22 9.83 2.35 -18.42
N ILE A 23 10.06 2.40 -17.11
CA ILE A 23 10.33 3.66 -16.41
C ILE A 23 11.78 4.05 -16.67
N VAL A 24 11.98 5.20 -17.28
CA VAL A 24 13.30 5.72 -17.67
C VAL A 24 13.41 7.19 -17.29
N PRO A 25 14.63 7.73 -17.10
CA PRO A 25 14.80 9.16 -16.89
C PRO A 25 14.18 9.97 -18.03
N GLY A 26 13.20 10.80 -17.72
CA GLY A 26 12.47 11.61 -18.70
C GLY A 26 11.09 11.08 -19.07
N GLY A 27 10.66 9.91 -18.56
CA GLY A 27 9.32 9.39 -18.81
C GLY A 27 9.26 7.88 -18.93
N THR A 28 8.62 7.38 -19.97
CA THR A 28 8.47 5.94 -20.20
C THR A 28 8.94 5.53 -21.59
N SER A 29 9.48 4.33 -21.70
CA SER A 29 9.76 3.68 -23.00
C SER A 29 8.55 2.87 -23.55
N PHE A 30 7.44 2.88 -22.82
CA PHE A 30 6.20 2.32 -23.34
C PHE A 30 5.66 3.18 -24.47
N VAL A 31 5.49 2.59 -25.65
CA VAL A 31 4.89 3.28 -26.80
C VAL A 31 3.42 2.90 -26.87
N PRO A 32 2.49 3.84 -26.63
CA PRO A 32 1.05 3.58 -26.63
C PRO A 32 0.54 3.48 -28.08
N THR A 33 0.55 2.24 -28.63
CA THR A 33 -0.11 1.96 -29.90
C THR A 33 -1.60 1.71 -29.68
N GLU A 34 -2.42 1.91 -30.72
CA GLU A 34 -3.87 1.68 -30.66
C GLU A 34 -4.18 0.25 -30.16
N GLU A 35 -3.50 -0.76 -30.70
CA GLU A 35 -3.65 -2.16 -30.26
C GLU A 35 -3.38 -2.36 -28.76
N LYS A 36 -2.28 -1.77 -28.25
CA LYS A 36 -1.93 -1.87 -26.81
C LYS A 36 -2.92 -1.13 -25.91
N LEU A 37 -3.45 -0.01 -26.38
CA LEU A 37 -4.45 0.75 -25.64
C LEU A 37 -5.79 0.02 -25.59
N ASP A 38 -6.19 -0.64 -26.67
CA ASP A 38 -7.39 -1.49 -26.71
C ASP A 38 -7.25 -2.71 -25.80
N ASP A 39 -6.09 -3.37 -25.80
CA ASP A 39 -5.79 -4.48 -24.88
C ASP A 39 -5.83 -4.02 -23.43
N LEU A 40 -5.19 -2.88 -23.11
CA LEU A 40 -5.17 -2.30 -21.78
C LEU A 40 -6.58 -1.96 -21.31
N TRP A 41 -7.36 -1.31 -22.15
CA TRP A 41 -8.75 -0.95 -21.86
C TRP A 41 -9.59 -2.19 -21.57
N SER A 42 -9.48 -3.21 -22.41
CA SER A 42 -10.22 -4.47 -22.25
C SER A 42 -9.87 -5.18 -20.94
N LEU A 43 -8.58 -5.26 -20.61
CA LEU A 43 -8.10 -5.91 -19.38
C LEU A 43 -8.55 -5.18 -18.11
N VAL A 44 -8.45 -3.85 -18.06
CA VAL A 44 -8.85 -3.11 -16.85
C VAL A 44 -10.36 -3.14 -16.63
N HIS A 45 -11.16 -3.11 -17.70
CA HIS A 45 -12.61 -3.26 -17.61
C HIS A 45 -13.01 -4.65 -17.13
N GLU A 46 -12.42 -5.70 -17.68
CA GLU A 46 -12.69 -7.07 -17.23
C GLU A 46 -12.31 -7.28 -15.76
N LEU A 47 -11.16 -6.74 -15.32
CA LEU A 47 -10.75 -6.78 -13.92
C LEU A 47 -11.74 -6.06 -13.01
N ARG A 48 -12.12 -4.83 -13.35
CA ARG A 48 -13.09 -4.05 -12.59
C ARG A 48 -14.43 -4.78 -12.47
N ASP A 49 -14.96 -5.27 -13.58
CA ASP A 49 -16.27 -5.93 -13.60
C ASP A 49 -16.26 -7.22 -12.78
N TRP A 50 -15.20 -8.00 -12.88
CA TRP A 50 -15.03 -9.19 -12.06
C TRP A 50 -14.91 -8.86 -10.57
N ILE A 51 -14.10 -7.86 -10.21
CA ILE A 51 -13.91 -7.43 -8.81
C ILE A 51 -15.26 -7.02 -8.22
N LYS A 52 -16.04 -6.21 -8.94
CA LYS A 52 -17.38 -5.76 -8.49
C LYS A 52 -18.37 -6.91 -8.36
N ALA A 53 -18.38 -7.82 -9.33
CA ALA A 53 -19.33 -8.94 -9.35
C ALA A 53 -19.00 -10.04 -8.33
N THR A 54 -17.76 -10.11 -7.84
CA THR A 54 -17.29 -11.25 -7.04
C THR A 54 -16.90 -10.84 -5.62
N ILE A 55 -16.01 -9.86 -5.44
CA ILE A 55 -15.36 -9.61 -4.14
C ILE A 55 -16.35 -9.19 -3.06
N ILE A 56 -17.23 -8.22 -3.33
CA ILE A 56 -18.19 -7.75 -2.31
C ILE A 56 -19.32 -8.76 -2.09
N PRO A 57 -19.94 -9.36 -3.09
CA PRO A 57 -20.88 -10.44 -2.89
C PRO A 57 -20.33 -11.59 -2.06
N ASP A 58 -19.11 -12.05 -2.36
CA ASP A 58 -18.45 -13.12 -1.61
C ASP A 58 -18.16 -12.69 -0.16
N THR A 59 -17.70 -11.45 0.05
CA THR A 59 -17.48 -10.91 1.40
C THR A 59 -18.76 -10.94 2.22
N LYS A 60 -19.89 -10.49 1.65
CA LYS A 60 -21.20 -10.49 2.32
C LYS A 60 -21.71 -11.90 2.60
N ALA A 61 -21.47 -12.85 1.68
CA ALA A 61 -21.88 -14.23 1.83
C ALA A 61 -21.05 -14.97 2.91
N ILE A 62 -19.75 -14.70 3.00
CA ILE A 62 -18.82 -15.44 3.87
C ILE A 62 -18.71 -14.82 5.27
N ALA A 63 -18.71 -13.48 5.38
CA ALA A 63 -18.49 -12.78 6.66
C ALA A 63 -19.42 -13.25 7.80
N PRO A 64 -20.71 -13.57 7.60
CA PRO A 64 -21.59 -14.06 8.66
C PRO A 64 -21.13 -15.35 9.35
N TYR A 65 -20.35 -16.19 8.65
CA TYR A 65 -19.80 -17.45 9.20
C TYR A 65 -18.57 -17.22 10.07
N TYR A 66 -17.95 -16.04 10.02
CA TYR A 66 -16.71 -15.67 10.73
C TYR A 66 -16.91 -14.51 11.70
N LYS A 67 -18.12 -14.33 12.24
CA LYS A 67 -18.43 -13.21 13.16
C LYS A 67 -17.52 -13.15 14.39
N GLU A 68 -17.02 -14.29 14.84
CA GLU A 68 -16.03 -14.35 15.93
C GLU A 68 -14.74 -13.58 15.62
N ALA A 69 -14.36 -13.49 14.34
CA ALA A 69 -13.19 -12.74 13.90
C ALA A 69 -13.31 -11.20 14.06
N LEU A 70 -14.46 -10.71 14.48
CA LEU A 70 -14.67 -9.33 14.92
C LEU A 70 -14.18 -9.09 16.34
N SER A 71 -13.99 -10.15 17.16
CA SER A 71 -13.59 -10.04 18.57
C SER A 71 -12.08 -10.03 18.78
N PHE A 72 -11.29 -10.32 17.75
CA PHE A 72 -9.83 -10.38 17.84
C PHE A 72 -9.13 -9.68 16.68
N GLY A 73 -7.83 -9.48 16.83
CA GLY A 73 -6.99 -8.86 15.80
C GLY A 73 -7.08 -7.33 15.78
N LYS A 74 -7.45 -6.67 16.89
CA LYS A 74 -7.50 -5.22 16.97
C LYS A 74 -6.14 -4.56 16.67
N GLY A 75 -5.04 -5.23 17.01
CA GLY A 75 -3.69 -4.70 16.87
C GLY A 75 -3.42 -3.54 17.83
N CYS A 76 -2.54 -2.61 17.43
CA CYS A 76 -2.19 -1.45 18.25
C CYS A 76 -3.30 -0.37 18.29
N GLY A 77 -4.29 -0.46 17.42
CA GLY A 77 -5.40 0.50 17.35
C GLY A 77 -5.00 1.88 16.80
N ARG A 78 -3.80 2.02 16.27
CA ARG A 78 -3.27 3.23 15.65
C ARG A 78 -2.87 2.93 14.21
N TYR A 79 -3.14 3.85 13.30
CA TYR A 79 -3.00 3.60 11.88
C TYR A 79 -2.29 4.76 11.19
N VAL A 80 -1.48 4.43 10.18
CA VAL A 80 -0.86 5.43 9.32
C VAL A 80 -1.05 5.04 7.85
N ALA A 81 -1.47 6.00 7.05
CA ALA A 81 -1.49 5.93 5.60
C ALA A 81 -0.63 7.07 5.05
N TRP A 82 0.36 6.74 4.22
CA TRP A 82 1.17 7.75 3.54
C TRP A 82 0.41 8.44 2.41
N GLY A 83 -0.59 7.78 1.89
CA GLY A 83 -1.30 8.15 0.68
C GLY A 83 -0.68 7.55 -0.57
N VAL A 84 -1.53 7.11 -1.51
CA VAL A 84 -1.10 6.52 -2.79
C VAL A 84 -1.94 7.06 -3.94
N PHE A 85 -1.36 7.03 -5.13
CA PHE A 85 -1.90 7.55 -6.39
C PHE A 85 -2.09 9.08 -6.34
N GLU A 86 -1.09 9.76 -6.86
CA GLU A 86 -1.00 11.21 -6.83
C GLU A 86 -2.05 11.87 -7.72
N ARG A 87 -2.49 13.05 -7.31
CA ARG A 87 -3.28 13.97 -8.09
C ARG A 87 -2.43 15.18 -8.48
N PRO A 88 -2.86 16.02 -9.40
CA PRO A 88 -2.07 17.19 -9.85
C PRO A 88 -1.60 18.14 -8.75
N SER A 89 -2.25 18.13 -7.59
CA SER A 89 -1.82 18.93 -6.42
C SER A 89 -0.55 18.42 -5.76
N PHE A 90 -0.20 17.13 -5.95
CA PHE A 90 0.86 16.40 -5.24
C PHE A 90 0.74 16.38 -3.71
N ALA A 91 -0.31 16.97 -3.15
CA ALA A 91 -0.53 16.99 -1.71
C ALA A 91 -0.89 15.58 -1.19
N LEU A 92 -0.26 15.15 -0.10
CA LEU A 92 -0.48 13.83 0.48
C LEU A 92 -1.95 13.60 0.88
N ALA A 93 -2.61 14.64 1.35
CA ALA A 93 -4.02 14.60 1.75
C ALA A 93 -5.00 14.57 0.56
N ASP A 94 -4.54 14.95 -0.64
CA ASP A 94 -5.33 14.99 -1.88
C ASP A 94 -4.99 13.86 -2.84
N ARG A 95 -4.49 12.74 -2.35
CA ARG A 95 -4.29 11.53 -3.16
C ARG A 95 -5.59 10.76 -3.33
N TYR A 96 -5.68 9.90 -4.34
CA TYR A 96 -6.84 9.03 -4.54
C TYR A 96 -7.13 8.21 -3.27
N LEU A 97 -6.11 7.60 -2.67
CA LEU A 97 -6.17 7.11 -1.30
C LEU A 97 -5.29 8.04 -0.43
N PRO A 98 -5.91 8.95 0.33
CA PRO A 98 -5.20 10.03 0.99
C PRO A 98 -4.35 9.57 2.18
N SER A 99 -3.39 10.40 2.56
CA SER A 99 -2.60 10.20 3.78
C SER A 99 -3.42 10.47 5.04
N GLY A 100 -2.93 9.96 6.16
CA GLY A 100 -3.47 10.28 7.48
C GLY A 100 -2.85 9.46 8.58
N VAL A 101 -2.82 10.03 9.77
CA VAL A 101 -2.51 9.34 11.04
C VAL A 101 -3.80 9.27 11.85
N ILE A 102 -4.11 8.09 12.36
CA ILE A 102 -5.38 7.83 13.06
C ILE A 102 -5.04 7.25 14.43
N ASP A 103 -5.51 7.90 15.49
CA ASP A 103 -5.31 7.48 16.86
C ASP A 103 -6.29 6.40 17.33
N GLU A 104 -6.14 5.95 18.57
CA GLU A 104 -6.96 4.91 19.19
C GLU A 104 -8.45 5.27 19.30
N ASN A 105 -8.77 6.54 19.19
CA ASN A 105 -10.15 7.08 19.20
C ASN A 105 -10.69 7.32 17.79
N LEU A 106 -10.00 6.85 16.76
CA LEU A 106 -10.33 7.05 15.34
C LEU A 106 -10.30 8.54 14.94
N LYS A 107 -9.52 9.36 15.62
CA LYS A 107 -9.29 10.75 15.25
C LYS A 107 -8.19 10.82 14.18
N LEU A 108 -8.53 11.42 13.05
CA LEU A 108 -7.62 11.66 11.95
C LEU A 108 -6.81 12.94 12.16
N SER A 109 -5.52 12.88 11.81
CA SER A 109 -4.61 14.03 11.72
C SER A 109 -3.72 13.90 10.47
N GLU A 110 -3.05 15.00 10.12
CA GLU A 110 -2.07 15.01 9.02
C GLU A 110 -0.82 14.22 9.39
N VAL A 111 -0.13 13.72 8.36
CA VAL A 111 1.16 13.05 8.54
C VAL A 111 2.26 14.08 8.72
N ASP A 112 2.94 14.03 9.86
CA ASP A 112 4.16 14.77 10.12
C ASP A 112 5.37 13.84 9.95
N THR A 113 6.16 14.09 8.92
CA THR A 113 7.31 13.24 8.58
C THR A 113 8.43 13.29 9.60
N ASP A 114 8.50 14.33 10.43
CA ASP A 114 9.55 14.47 11.45
C ASP A 114 9.30 13.56 12.66
N LEU A 115 8.07 13.06 12.81
CA LEU A 115 7.68 12.10 13.83
C LEU A 115 8.00 10.64 13.47
N ILE A 116 8.41 10.38 12.23
CA ILE A 116 8.82 9.03 11.78
C ILE A 116 10.20 8.75 12.33
N LYS A 117 10.35 7.63 13.04
CA LYS A 117 11.60 7.17 13.64
C LYS A 117 11.89 5.72 13.23
N GLU A 118 13.17 5.38 13.13
CA GLU A 118 13.63 4.01 12.86
C GLU A 118 14.37 3.47 14.07
N TYR A 119 13.82 2.41 14.67
CA TYR A 119 14.47 1.67 15.74
C TYR A 119 15.37 0.58 15.16
N ILE A 120 16.65 0.54 15.59
CA ILE A 120 17.66 -0.41 15.14
C ILE A 120 18.28 -1.22 16.27
N GLY A 121 17.79 -1.13 17.50
CA GLY A 121 18.39 -1.78 18.67
C GLY A 121 18.52 -3.30 18.58
N HIS A 122 17.70 -3.96 17.74
CA HIS A 122 17.77 -5.39 17.46
C HIS A 122 18.20 -5.70 16.02
N SER A 123 18.75 -4.72 15.32
CA SER A 123 19.17 -4.86 13.92
C SER A 123 20.68 -4.82 13.81
N TRP A 124 21.23 -5.48 12.77
CA TRP A 124 22.68 -5.45 12.51
C TRP A 124 23.10 -4.17 11.77
N TYR A 125 22.78 -3.01 12.35
CA TYR A 125 23.21 -1.71 11.85
C TYR A 125 24.00 -0.94 12.90
N VAL A 126 24.97 -0.13 12.45
CA VAL A 126 25.70 0.83 13.29
C VAL A 126 24.90 2.11 13.45
N GLY A 127 25.16 2.83 14.54
CA GLY A 127 24.62 4.15 14.78
C GLY A 127 23.58 4.18 15.89
N ASP A 128 22.99 5.36 16.04
CA ASP A 128 21.98 5.60 17.05
C ASP A 128 20.60 5.10 16.59
N SER A 129 19.83 4.63 17.55
CA SER A 129 18.44 4.20 17.35
C SER A 129 17.49 5.39 17.43
N ASP A 130 16.25 5.19 16.94
CA ASP A 130 15.17 6.16 17.01
C ASP A 130 15.42 7.50 16.30
N LEU A 131 16.24 7.46 15.26
CA LEU A 131 16.46 8.61 14.39
C LEU A 131 15.41 8.69 13.28
N ASN A 132 15.17 9.91 12.80
CA ASN A 132 14.41 10.10 11.58
C ASN A 132 15.19 9.47 10.39
N PRO A 133 14.52 8.83 9.40
CA PRO A 133 15.20 8.24 8.24
C PRO A 133 16.13 9.19 7.47
N ARG A 134 15.90 10.50 7.55
CA ARG A 134 16.75 11.53 6.94
C ARG A 134 18.06 11.76 7.69
N GLU A 135 18.10 11.43 8.98
CA GLU A 135 19.24 11.61 9.90
C GLU A 135 19.96 10.29 10.15
N GLY A 136 19.26 9.17 10.02
CA GLY A 136 19.75 7.84 10.31
C GLY A 136 20.72 7.34 9.23
N VAL A 137 21.82 6.75 9.67
CA VAL A 137 22.77 6.06 8.79
C VAL A 137 22.32 4.61 8.63
N THR A 138 22.28 4.13 7.38
CA THR A 138 22.05 2.73 7.07
C THR A 138 23.39 2.06 6.75
N GLU A 139 24.15 1.75 7.78
CA GLU A 139 25.44 1.08 7.67
C GLU A 139 25.39 -0.29 8.33
N PRO A 140 25.61 -1.39 7.57
CA PRO A 140 25.59 -2.74 8.12
C PRO A 140 26.73 -2.98 9.10
N GLU A 141 26.42 -3.61 10.26
CA GLU A 141 27.40 -4.06 11.24
C GLU A 141 27.74 -5.55 11.03
N PHE A 142 28.59 -5.79 10.06
CA PHE A 142 28.99 -7.16 9.70
C PHE A 142 29.82 -7.86 10.78
N THR A 143 30.55 -7.12 11.61
CA THR A 143 31.38 -7.72 12.66
C THR A 143 30.51 -8.42 13.70
N GLU A 144 29.45 -7.79 14.14
CA GLU A 144 28.52 -8.40 15.09
C GLU A 144 27.70 -9.52 14.44
N TYR A 145 27.28 -9.38 13.17
CA TYR A 145 26.64 -10.44 12.41
C TYR A 145 27.51 -11.68 12.27
N TYR A 146 28.79 -11.53 11.97
CA TYR A 146 29.74 -12.67 11.87
C TYR A 146 30.14 -13.24 13.23
N LYS A 147 30.20 -12.44 14.28
CA LYS A 147 30.41 -12.92 15.65
C LYS A 147 29.19 -13.70 16.16
N ALA A 148 28.02 -13.38 15.67
CA ALA A 148 26.79 -14.13 15.85
C ALA A 148 26.80 -15.53 15.20
N GLY A 149 27.90 -15.95 14.59
CA GLY A 149 28.14 -17.34 14.14
C GLY A 149 28.11 -18.39 15.24
N THR A 150 27.88 -17.97 16.48
CA THR A 150 27.34 -18.78 17.57
C THR A 150 25.83 -18.60 17.64
N LEU A 151 25.13 -18.85 16.54
CA LEU A 151 23.68 -18.91 16.51
C LEU A 151 23.22 -19.94 17.54
N ARG A 152 22.33 -19.52 18.45
CA ARG A 152 21.71 -20.42 19.41
C ARG A 152 20.84 -21.41 18.65
N GLU A 153 21.22 -22.69 18.71
CA GLU A 153 20.34 -23.74 18.28
C GLU A 153 19.24 -23.96 19.33
N GLU A 154 18.00 -23.73 18.97
CA GLU A 154 16.86 -24.15 19.75
C GLU A 154 15.93 -24.96 18.86
N ASN A 155 15.68 -26.21 19.24
CA ASN A 155 14.86 -27.14 18.46
C ASN A 155 15.33 -27.37 17.00
N GLY A 156 16.63 -27.32 16.76
CA GLY A 156 17.20 -27.50 15.41
C GLY A 156 17.10 -26.28 14.49
N HIS A 157 16.70 -25.12 15.03
CA HIS A 157 16.68 -23.86 14.31
C HIS A 157 17.69 -22.88 14.90
N GLU A 158 18.45 -22.24 14.03
CA GLU A 158 19.33 -21.15 14.41
C GLU A 158 18.50 -19.92 14.74
N ILE A 159 18.57 -19.40 15.95
CA ILE A 159 17.86 -18.21 16.38
C ILE A 159 18.79 -17.19 17.02
N GLY A 160 18.70 -15.97 16.48
CA GLY A 160 19.26 -14.75 17.03
C GLY A 160 20.77 -14.74 17.23
N ASP A 161 21.26 -13.60 17.60
CA ASP A 161 22.62 -13.47 18.10
C ASP A 161 22.63 -13.37 19.64
N ILE A 162 23.83 -13.49 20.21
CA ILE A 162 24.03 -13.38 21.66
C ILE A 162 23.78 -11.96 22.21
N ASN A 163 23.63 -10.96 21.32
CA ASN A 163 23.43 -9.55 21.64
C ASN A 163 21.99 -9.08 21.36
N ASP A 164 21.03 -10.01 21.25
CA ASP A 164 19.63 -9.74 20.92
C ASP A 164 19.41 -9.09 19.53
N ARG A 165 20.40 -9.07 18.67
CA ARG A 165 20.26 -8.66 17.26
C ARG A 165 19.86 -9.87 16.43
N TYR A 166 18.79 -9.72 15.66
CA TYR A 166 18.20 -10.86 14.94
C TYR A 166 17.70 -10.50 13.54
N SER A 167 17.86 -9.25 13.10
CA SER A 167 17.25 -8.81 11.86
C SER A 167 18.12 -7.81 11.10
N TRP A 168 17.95 -7.80 9.77
CA TRP A 168 18.40 -6.72 8.90
C TRP A 168 17.32 -5.65 8.68
N SER A 169 16.17 -5.80 9.30
CA SER A 169 15.07 -4.84 9.22
C SER A 169 15.18 -3.79 10.30
N LYS A 170 14.96 -2.54 9.96
CA LYS A 170 14.70 -1.46 10.91
C LYS A 170 13.22 -1.48 11.30
N ALA A 171 12.89 -1.14 12.53
CA ALA A 171 11.52 -1.09 13.02
C ALA A 171 11.02 0.36 13.04
N PRO A 172 10.15 0.76 12.09
CA PRO A 172 9.64 2.12 12.06
C PRO A 172 8.59 2.34 13.15
N SER A 173 8.59 3.57 13.68
CA SER A 173 7.56 4.06 14.61
C SER A 173 7.11 5.45 14.20
N TYR A 174 5.99 5.90 14.73
CA TYR A 174 5.49 7.26 14.57
C TYR A 174 5.27 7.86 15.96
N ASP A 175 5.97 8.95 16.28
CA ASP A 175 5.98 9.53 17.63
C ASP A 175 6.29 8.49 18.72
N GLY A 176 7.28 7.61 18.46
CA GLY A 176 7.66 6.51 19.35
C GLY A 176 6.59 5.41 19.54
N LYS A 177 5.54 5.41 18.75
CA LYS A 177 4.44 4.45 18.85
C LYS A 177 4.40 3.52 17.65
N CYS A 178 4.01 2.27 17.91
CA CYS A 178 3.70 1.32 16.86
C CYS A 178 2.45 1.77 16.08
N MET A 179 2.53 1.75 14.76
CA MET A 179 1.44 2.08 13.86
C MET A 179 1.19 0.91 12.91
N GLU A 180 -0.06 0.70 12.57
CA GLU A 180 -0.42 -0.21 11.50
C GLU A 180 -0.49 0.54 10.16
N ALA A 181 0.17 0.00 9.15
CA ALA A 181 0.07 0.44 7.77
C ALA A 181 -0.54 -0.66 6.91
N GLY A 182 -1.18 -0.30 5.80
CA GLY A 182 -1.75 -1.27 4.87
C GLY A 182 -3.15 -0.89 4.38
N PRO A 183 -3.87 -1.82 3.73
CA PRO A 183 -5.21 -1.57 3.17
C PRO A 183 -6.20 -1.01 4.18
N PHE A 184 -6.23 -1.56 5.40
CA PHE A 184 -7.15 -1.06 6.42
C PHE A 184 -6.85 0.40 6.79
N SER A 185 -5.57 0.75 6.98
CA SER A 185 -5.17 2.13 7.28
C SER A 185 -5.53 3.10 6.16
N ARG A 186 -5.32 2.72 4.89
CA ARG A 186 -5.64 3.54 3.72
C ARG A 186 -7.16 3.73 3.55
N VAL A 187 -7.92 2.65 3.67
CA VAL A 187 -9.39 2.72 3.59
C VAL A 187 -9.96 3.54 4.74
N LEU A 188 -9.44 3.38 5.96
CA LEU A 188 -9.89 4.14 7.11
C LEU A 188 -9.55 5.65 6.98
N ALA A 189 -8.36 5.99 6.49
CA ALA A 189 -7.99 7.38 6.21
C ALA A 189 -8.91 7.99 5.14
N ALA A 190 -9.15 7.28 4.04
CA ALA A 190 -10.07 7.72 2.99
C ALA A 190 -11.50 7.88 3.51
N TYR A 191 -11.97 6.94 4.33
CA TYR A 191 -13.28 7.00 4.98
C TYR A 191 -13.43 8.25 5.85
N LEU A 192 -12.47 8.50 6.75
CA LEU A 192 -12.50 9.62 7.68
C LEU A 192 -12.34 10.98 6.98
N ARG A 193 -11.68 11.02 5.83
CA ARG A 193 -11.63 12.21 4.96
C ARG A 193 -12.89 12.40 4.11
N GLY A 194 -13.83 11.47 4.16
CA GLY A 194 -15.08 11.57 3.41
C GLY A 194 -14.93 11.29 1.91
N ASN A 195 -13.97 10.45 1.51
CA ASN A 195 -13.80 10.04 0.11
C ASN A 195 -15.13 9.58 -0.47
N GLU A 196 -15.51 10.14 -1.60
CA GLU A 196 -16.85 10.00 -2.20
C GLU A 196 -17.17 8.56 -2.64
N PHE A 197 -16.16 7.74 -2.90
CA PHE A 197 -16.33 6.32 -3.22
C PHE A 197 -16.19 5.44 -1.99
N VAL A 198 -15.11 5.60 -1.24
CA VAL A 198 -14.77 4.70 -0.11
C VAL A 198 -15.78 4.83 1.03
N LYS A 199 -16.21 6.04 1.34
CA LYS A 199 -17.14 6.25 2.46
C LYS A 199 -18.49 5.56 2.26
N PRO A 200 -19.20 5.72 1.16
CA PRO A 200 -20.45 4.98 0.92
C PRO A 200 -20.26 3.46 0.85
N ALA A 201 -19.13 2.99 0.29
CA ALA A 201 -18.85 1.56 0.20
C ALA A 201 -18.67 0.92 1.59
N VAL A 202 -17.94 1.59 2.48
CA VAL A 202 -17.75 1.14 3.87
C VAL A 202 -19.06 1.24 4.66
N ASP A 203 -19.80 2.34 4.55
CA ASP A 203 -21.07 2.52 5.23
C ASP A 203 -22.09 1.44 4.79
N GLY A 204 -22.16 1.15 3.48
CA GLY A 204 -23.02 0.10 2.93
C GLY A 204 -22.65 -1.29 3.43
N LEU A 205 -21.36 -1.62 3.46
CA LEU A 205 -20.88 -2.91 3.98
C LEU A 205 -21.16 -3.05 5.49
N CYS A 206 -20.98 -1.99 6.25
CA CYS A 206 -21.32 -1.96 7.67
C CYS A 206 -22.82 -2.17 7.89
N ALA A 207 -23.66 -1.52 7.12
CA ALA A 207 -25.11 -1.68 7.21
C ALA A 207 -25.55 -3.13 6.88
N ASP A 208 -25.02 -3.71 5.81
CA ASP A 208 -25.35 -5.08 5.38
C ASP A 208 -24.92 -6.14 6.40
N LEU A 209 -23.84 -5.92 7.10
CA LEU A 209 -23.28 -6.85 8.11
C LEU A 209 -23.71 -6.54 9.54
N GLY A 210 -24.41 -5.42 9.77
CA GLY A 210 -24.81 -4.96 11.10
C GLY A 210 -23.62 -4.53 11.96
N LEU A 211 -22.60 -3.89 11.38
CA LEU A 211 -21.37 -3.49 12.03
C LEU A 211 -21.26 -1.98 12.21
N THR A 212 -20.43 -1.58 13.15
CA THR A 212 -20.00 -0.19 13.38
C THR A 212 -18.54 -0.01 12.96
N ILE A 213 -18.12 1.21 12.66
CA ILE A 213 -16.74 1.52 12.29
C ILE A 213 -15.72 1.04 13.34
N PRO A 214 -15.92 1.23 14.66
CA PRO A 214 -15.00 0.69 15.66
C PRO A 214 -14.82 -0.85 15.59
N GLN A 215 -15.86 -1.61 15.23
CA GLN A 215 -15.79 -3.07 15.11
C GLN A 215 -14.94 -3.53 13.90
N LEU A 216 -14.73 -2.65 12.92
CA LEU A 216 -13.81 -2.94 11.82
C LEU A 216 -12.33 -3.01 12.26
N GLN A 217 -11.98 -2.54 13.45
CA GLN A 217 -10.66 -2.76 14.04
C GLN A 217 -10.49 -4.22 14.50
N SER A 218 -10.53 -5.13 13.55
CA SER A 218 -10.54 -6.58 13.77
C SER A 218 -9.96 -7.32 12.57
N THR A 219 -9.75 -8.62 12.70
CA THR A 219 -9.33 -9.47 11.58
C THR A 219 -10.32 -9.40 10.42
N LEU A 220 -11.62 -9.55 10.70
CA LEU A 220 -12.64 -9.51 9.65
C LEU A 220 -12.73 -8.11 9.00
N GLY A 221 -12.59 -7.04 9.77
CA GLY A 221 -12.58 -5.68 9.25
C GLY A 221 -11.39 -5.40 8.31
N ARG A 222 -10.22 -5.99 8.58
CA ARG A 222 -9.07 -5.89 7.65
C ARG A 222 -9.31 -6.64 6.35
N VAL A 223 -9.98 -7.78 6.39
CA VAL A 223 -10.41 -8.48 5.18
C VAL A 223 -11.40 -7.62 4.39
N ALA A 224 -12.39 -7.04 5.07
CA ALA A 224 -13.37 -6.16 4.46
C ALA A 224 -12.71 -4.94 3.79
N ALA A 225 -11.79 -4.27 4.46
CA ALA A 225 -11.05 -3.14 3.89
C ALA A 225 -10.21 -3.54 2.68
N ARG A 226 -9.53 -4.71 2.77
CA ARG A 226 -8.77 -5.27 1.64
C ARG A 226 -9.65 -5.62 0.45
N ASN A 227 -10.95 -5.78 0.64
CA ASN A 227 -11.92 -6.02 -0.41
C ASN A 227 -12.55 -4.72 -0.95
N VAL A 228 -12.66 -3.68 -0.15
CA VAL A 228 -13.13 -2.34 -0.59
C VAL A 228 -12.06 -1.62 -1.42
N GLU A 229 -10.81 -1.68 -1.01
CA GLU A 229 -9.71 -0.98 -1.68
C GLU A 229 -9.56 -1.36 -3.17
N PRO A 230 -9.51 -2.64 -3.57
CA PRO A 230 -9.36 -3.03 -4.97
C PRO A 230 -10.51 -2.57 -5.87
N ILE A 231 -11.73 -2.44 -5.34
CA ILE A 231 -12.87 -1.94 -6.12
C ILE A 231 -12.64 -0.48 -6.48
N TYR A 232 -12.26 0.32 -5.49
CA TYR A 232 -11.95 1.72 -5.73
C TYR A 232 -10.77 1.90 -6.70
N ILE A 233 -9.70 1.14 -6.50
CA ILE A 233 -8.55 1.19 -7.41
C ILE A 233 -8.93 0.75 -8.82
N ALA A 234 -9.77 -0.27 -8.97
CA ALA A 234 -10.23 -0.74 -10.28
C ALA A 234 -11.07 0.33 -11.03
N GLU A 235 -11.90 1.09 -10.32
CA GLU A 235 -12.60 2.23 -10.93
C GLU A 235 -11.60 3.32 -11.36
N CYS A 236 -10.66 3.68 -10.50
CA CYS A 236 -9.62 4.64 -10.85
C CYS A 236 -8.76 4.16 -12.05
N MET A 237 -8.45 2.87 -12.14
CA MET A 237 -7.69 2.32 -13.27
C MET A 237 -8.42 2.51 -14.60
N VAL A 238 -9.73 2.31 -14.62
CA VAL A 238 -10.54 2.56 -15.82
C VAL A 238 -10.49 4.05 -16.18
N GLU A 239 -10.71 4.93 -15.21
CA GLU A 239 -10.65 6.38 -15.41
C GLU A 239 -9.28 6.81 -15.98
N TRP A 240 -8.17 6.34 -15.39
CA TRP A 240 -6.82 6.67 -15.86
C TRP A 240 -6.50 6.13 -17.26
N VAL A 241 -7.03 4.96 -17.62
CA VAL A 241 -6.85 4.41 -18.97
C VAL A 241 -7.66 5.20 -19.99
N ASP A 242 -8.90 5.60 -19.65
CA ASP A 242 -9.73 6.44 -20.50
C ASP A 242 -9.08 7.81 -20.70
N GLU A 243 -8.56 8.46 -19.65
CA GLU A 243 -7.79 9.71 -19.72
C GLU A 243 -6.55 9.57 -20.63
N LEU A 244 -5.79 8.48 -20.49
CA LEU A 244 -4.64 8.19 -21.34
C LEU A 244 -5.03 8.08 -22.82
N ILE A 245 -6.09 7.34 -23.11
CA ILE A 245 -6.60 7.15 -24.48
C ILE A 245 -7.07 8.49 -25.06
N GLU A 246 -7.79 9.30 -24.28
CA GLU A 246 -8.24 10.62 -24.71
C GLU A 246 -7.07 11.56 -24.99
N ALA A 247 -6.06 11.58 -24.12
CA ALA A 247 -4.85 12.39 -24.31
C ALA A 247 -4.12 12.03 -25.61
N ILE A 248 -3.91 10.73 -25.85
CA ILE A 248 -3.26 10.23 -27.09
C ILE A 248 -4.10 10.58 -28.32
N LYS A 249 -5.41 10.38 -28.30
CA LYS A 249 -6.32 10.76 -29.39
C LYS A 249 -6.35 12.26 -29.61
N GLY A 250 -6.16 13.05 -28.55
CA GLY A 250 -6.04 14.50 -28.58
C GLY A 250 -4.71 15.03 -29.16
N GLY A 251 -3.78 14.12 -29.47
CA GLY A 251 -2.48 14.45 -30.07
C GLY A 251 -1.35 14.62 -29.05
N ASP A 252 -1.59 14.36 -27.75
CA ASP A 252 -0.53 14.28 -26.76
C ASP A 252 0.22 12.96 -26.90
N SER A 253 1.40 13.01 -27.48
CA SER A 253 2.28 11.86 -27.69
C SER A 253 3.61 12.01 -26.96
N GLU A 254 3.73 12.97 -26.04
CA GLU A 254 4.97 13.22 -25.31
C GLU A 254 5.09 12.31 -24.07
N TYR A 255 5.26 11.03 -24.29
CA TYR A 255 5.46 10.02 -23.21
C TYR A 255 6.93 9.91 -22.76
N PHE A 256 7.87 10.59 -23.47
CA PHE A 256 9.29 10.61 -23.13
C PHE A 256 9.91 11.94 -23.55
N ARG A 257 10.66 12.56 -22.66
CA ARG A 257 11.48 13.75 -22.92
C ARG A 257 12.91 13.50 -22.47
N THR A 258 13.88 13.63 -23.36
CA THR A 258 15.29 13.50 -23.00
C THR A 258 15.67 14.60 -22.01
N PRO A 259 16.10 14.28 -20.80
CA PRO A 259 16.51 15.28 -19.83
C PRO A 259 17.78 16.00 -20.32
N GLU A 260 17.83 17.33 -20.18
CA GLU A 260 19.00 18.14 -20.56
C GLU A 260 20.21 17.81 -19.66
N THR A 261 19.96 17.47 -18.42
CA THR A 261 20.99 17.07 -17.44
C THR A 261 20.46 15.99 -16.53
N ILE A 262 21.22 14.90 -16.36
CA ILE A 262 20.98 13.91 -15.32
C ILE A 262 21.91 14.26 -14.17
N THR A 263 21.38 14.92 -13.13
CA THR A 263 22.10 15.14 -11.88
C THR A 263 21.85 13.95 -10.97
N GLY A 264 22.91 13.21 -10.65
CA GLY A 264 22.92 12.12 -9.67
C GLY A 264 22.92 12.62 -8.24
#